data_8becd3887803c2d9492f66d89d1b67a0
#
_entry.id   8becd3887803c2d9492f66d89d1b67a0
#
_cell.length_a   1.000
_cell.length_b   1.000
_cell.length_c   1.000
_cell.angle_alpha   90.00
_cell.angle_beta   90.00
_cell.angle_gamma   90.00
#
_symmetry.space_group_name_H-M   'P 1'
#
loop_
_entity.id
_entity.type
_entity.pdbx_description
1 polymer ?
#
loop_
_entity_poly.entity_id
_entity_poly.type
_entity_poly.pdbx_seq_one_letter_code
_entity_poly.pdbx_strand_id
1 'polypeptide(L)'
;ATCRKLASRARTHIQAARPRFPVSREQGQEIAAAFFAASRFGDMERLRALLAEGVTAHADGGGKVPASLHPLAGIDAVLERHAQLAAEFARAPSKLVRYAFFDGLPGFVTIEAGEIVQLTALEIDGDKISAIYVMRNPDKLRHLGLGSPGNRAGRRQA
;
A
#
# COMPACT_ATOMS: atom_id res chain seq x y z
N ALA A 1 -5.15 14.95 -13.96
CA ALA A 1 -4.32 14.32 -15.00
C ALA A 1 -3.16 13.51 -14.42
N THR A 2 -2.52 13.95 -13.33
CA THR A 2 -1.37 13.27 -12.72
C THR A 2 -1.75 11.92 -12.09
N CYS A 3 -2.95 11.81 -11.53
CA CYS A 3 -3.43 10.58 -10.87
C CYS A 3 -3.73 9.46 -11.86
N ARG A 4 -4.24 9.78 -13.05
CA ARG A 4 -4.47 8.80 -14.12
C ARG A 4 -3.16 8.24 -14.67
N LYS A 5 -2.11 9.07 -14.75
CA LYS A 5 -0.79 8.64 -15.21
C LYS A 5 -0.11 7.69 -14.21
N LEU A 6 -0.27 7.91 -12.89
CA LEU A 6 0.27 7.02 -11.87
C LEU A 6 -0.41 5.65 -11.86
N ALA A 7 -1.75 5.61 -11.92
CA ALA A 7 -2.50 4.36 -12.01
C ALA A 7 -2.23 3.63 -13.33
N SER A 8 -2.13 4.36 -14.45
CA SER A 8 -1.79 3.80 -15.76
C SER A 8 -0.36 3.28 -15.80
N ARG A 9 0.61 4.00 -15.22
CA ARG A 9 2.00 3.54 -15.11
C ARG A 9 2.13 2.30 -14.22
N ALA A 10 1.40 2.26 -13.10
CA ALA A 10 1.35 1.09 -12.23
C ALA A 10 0.78 -0.12 -12.99
N ARG A 11 -0.32 0.05 -13.72
CA ARG A 11 -0.89 -1.02 -14.56
C ARG A 11 0.06 -1.48 -15.65
N THR A 12 0.69 -0.55 -16.37
CA THR A 12 1.64 -0.88 -17.43
C THR A 12 2.86 -1.59 -16.85
N HIS A 13 3.36 -1.13 -15.71
CA HIS A 13 4.48 -1.74 -15.01
C HIS A 13 4.14 -3.15 -14.51
N ILE A 14 2.96 -3.33 -13.94
CA ILE A 14 2.44 -4.65 -13.50
C ILE A 14 2.29 -5.60 -14.69
N GLN A 15 1.77 -5.12 -15.83
CA GLN A 15 1.60 -5.94 -17.04
C GLN A 15 2.95 -6.29 -17.70
N ALA A 16 3.94 -5.39 -17.63
CA ALA A 16 5.28 -5.62 -18.16
C ALA A 16 6.14 -6.51 -17.27
N ALA A 17 5.95 -6.41 -15.95
CA ALA A 17 6.70 -7.18 -14.95
C ALA A 17 5.96 -8.44 -14.52
N ARG A 18 5.55 -9.29 -15.48
CA ARG A 18 5.06 -10.62 -15.10
C ARG A 18 6.18 -11.37 -14.37
N PRO A 19 6.02 -11.66 -13.07
CA PRO A 19 7.03 -12.44 -12.35
C PRO A 19 7.22 -13.78 -13.06
N ARG A 20 8.45 -14.21 -13.21
CA ARG A 20 8.77 -15.53 -13.79
C ARG A 20 8.11 -16.67 -13.02
N PHE A 21 7.81 -16.43 -11.74
CA PHE A 21 7.13 -17.36 -10.86
C PHE A 21 6.04 -16.59 -10.10
N PRO A 22 4.77 -16.71 -10.49
CA PRO A 22 3.71 -16.04 -9.76
C PRO A 22 3.66 -16.55 -8.32
N VAL A 23 3.60 -15.63 -7.39
CA VAL A 23 3.43 -15.92 -5.97
C VAL A 23 2.03 -16.47 -5.77
N SER A 24 1.88 -17.53 -4.99
CA SER A 24 0.57 -18.05 -4.63
C SER A 24 -0.23 -16.99 -3.83
N ARG A 25 -1.56 -17.07 -3.86
CA ARG A 25 -2.39 -16.15 -3.08
C ARG A 25 -2.05 -16.23 -1.59
N GLU A 26 -1.83 -17.42 -1.07
CA GLU A 26 -1.48 -17.64 0.33
C GLU A 26 -0.16 -16.98 0.70
N GLN A 27 0.87 -17.17 -0.11
CA GLN A 27 2.17 -16.56 0.09
C GLN A 27 2.10 -15.04 -0.03
N GLY A 28 1.37 -14.52 -1.00
CA GLY A 28 1.17 -13.08 -1.16
C GLY A 28 0.48 -12.46 0.05
N GLN A 29 -0.54 -13.12 0.58
CA GLN A 29 -1.23 -12.68 1.78
C GLN A 29 -0.33 -12.70 3.02
N GLU A 30 0.51 -13.72 3.17
CA GLU A 30 1.48 -13.82 4.25
C GLU A 30 2.51 -12.68 4.19
N ILE A 31 3.01 -12.36 2.99
CA ILE A 31 3.95 -11.26 2.79
C ILE A 31 3.28 -9.92 3.12
N ALA A 32 2.03 -9.72 2.68
CA ALA A 32 1.28 -8.51 3.00
C ALA A 32 1.07 -8.34 4.50
N ALA A 33 0.74 -9.42 5.22
CA ALA A 33 0.57 -9.40 6.66
C ALA A 33 1.90 -9.10 7.37
N ALA A 34 3.00 -9.73 6.93
CA ALA A 34 4.33 -9.48 7.49
C ALA A 34 4.78 -8.04 7.24
N PHE A 35 4.52 -7.50 6.06
CA PHE A 35 4.82 -6.10 5.74
C PHE A 35 4.00 -5.14 6.60
N PHE A 36 2.71 -5.38 6.75
CA PHE A 36 1.86 -4.56 7.62
C PHE A 36 2.42 -4.51 9.05
N ALA A 37 2.69 -5.67 9.64
CA ALA A 37 3.21 -5.75 10.99
C ALA A 37 4.56 -5.03 11.13
N ALA A 38 5.51 -5.33 10.26
CA ALA A 38 6.85 -4.73 10.32
C ALA A 38 6.81 -3.20 10.16
N SER A 39 6.03 -2.71 9.20
CA SER A 39 5.94 -1.28 8.93
C SER A 39 5.23 -0.51 10.05
N ARG A 40 4.18 -1.07 10.63
CA ARG A 40 3.37 -0.41 11.67
C ARG A 40 4.00 -0.47 13.05
N PHE A 41 4.74 -1.54 13.36
CA PHE A 41 5.44 -1.68 14.65
C PHE A 41 6.88 -1.18 14.62
N GLY A 42 7.37 -0.70 13.48
CA GLY A 42 8.69 -0.12 13.36
C GLY A 42 9.83 -1.13 13.37
N ASP A 43 9.57 -2.37 12.96
CA ASP A 43 10.60 -3.41 12.85
C ASP A 43 11.34 -3.29 11.52
N MET A 44 12.36 -2.43 11.50
CA MET A 44 13.11 -2.13 10.28
C MET A 44 13.99 -3.29 9.81
N GLU A 45 14.45 -4.13 10.70
CA GLU A 45 15.22 -5.33 10.35
C GLU A 45 14.35 -6.32 9.57
N ARG A 46 13.15 -6.59 10.08
CA ARG A 46 12.20 -7.46 9.41
C ARG A 46 11.71 -6.87 8.10
N LEU A 47 11.49 -5.55 8.07
CA LEU A 47 11.10 -4.84 6.85
C LEU A 47 12.18 -4.96 5.78
N ARG A 48 13.45 -4.79 6.16
CA ARG A 48 14.59 -4.98 5.25
C ARG A 48 14.61 -6.39 4.66
N ALA A 49 14.29 -7.40 5.45
CA ALA A 49 14.26 -8.80 5.00
C ALA A 49 13.14 -9.07 3.97
N LEU A 50 12.06 -8.29 4.00
CA LEU A 50 10.93 -8.41 3.07
C LEU A 50 11.14 -7.66 1.75
N LEU A 51 11.98 -6.63 1.73
CA LEU A 51 12.15 -5.73 0.60
C LEU A 51 13.28 -6.16 -0.33
N ALA A 52 13.07 -6.04 -1.63
CA ALA A 52 14.14 -6.13 -2.62
C ALA A 52 15.05 -4.90 -2.54
N GLU A 53 16.33 -5.04 -2.89
CA GLU A 53 17.27 -3.93 -2.85
C GLU A 53 16.86 -2.75 -3.74
N GLY A 54 16.28 -3.05 -4.90
CA GLY A 54 15.78 -2.06 -5.85
C GLY A 54 14.33 -1.67 -5.64
N VAL A 55 13.73 -1.93 -4.47
CA VAL A 55 12.33 -1.64 -4.18
C VAL A 55 12.00 -0.17 -4.44
N THR A 56 10.82 0.06 -5.00
CA THR A 56 10.26 1.40 -5.20
C THR A 56 9.01 1.59 -4.36
N ALA A 57 8.71 2.82 -4.00
CA ALA A 57 7.48 3.16 -3.29
C ALA A 57 6.81 4.34 -3.97
N HIS A 58 5.52 4.20 -4.23
CA HIS A 58 4.70 5.17 -4.93
C HIS A 58 3.48 5.50 -4.07
N ALA A 59 3.12 6.78 -3.98
CA ALA A 59 1.95 7.21 -3.22
C ALA A 59 1.11 8.20 -4.02
N ASP A 60 -0.20 8.07 -3.94
CA ASP A 60 -1.16 8.97 -4.59
C ASP A 60 -2.20 9.44 -3.57
N GLY A 61 -2.14 10.73 -3.22
CA GLY A 61 -3.11 11.41 -2.36
C GLY A 61 -4.16 12.21 -3.15
N GLY A 62 -4.00 12.31 -4.47
CA GLY A 62 -4.88 13.08 -5.33
C GLY A 62 -4.89 14.60 -5.05
N GLY A 63 -3.87 15.10 -4.36
CA GLY A 63 -3.80 16.49 -3.91
C GLY A 63 -4.77 16.84 -2.77
N LYS A 64 -5.55 15.86 -2.28
CA LYS A 64 -6.56 16.06 -1.22
C LYS A 64 -6.11 15.59 0.14
N VAL A 65 -5.22 14.59 0.18
CA VAL A 65 -4.64 14.06 1.41
C VAL A 65 -3.13 13.99 1.27
N PRO A 66 -2.38 14.10 2.38
CA PRO A 66 -0.92 14.03 2.33
C PRO A 66 -0.43 12.71 1.74
N ALA A 67 0.47 12.79 0.78
CA ALA A 67 1.16 11.67 0.20
C ALA A 67 2.52 12.14 -0.34
N SER A 68 3.44 11.21 -0.50
CA SER A 68 4.74 11.55 -1.08
C SER A 68 4.57 11.99 -2.55
N LEU A 69 5.10 13.16 -2.90
CA LEU A 69 4.99 13.71 -4.25
C LEU A 69 5.87 12.97 -5.26
N HIS A 70 6.96 12.38 -4.80
CA HIS A 70 7.92 11.71 -5.64
C HIS A 70 8.08 10.26 -5.21
N PRO A 71 8.19 9.32 -6.16
CA PRO A 71 8.51 7.94 -5.83
C PRO A 71 9.84 7.83 -5.11
N LEU A 72 9.93 6.91 -4.17
CA LEU A 72 11.17 6.53 -3.53
C LEU A 72 11.78 5.36 -4.29
N ALA A 73 13.09 5.35 -4.45
CA ALA A 73 13.82 4.27 -5.11
C ALA A 73 14.96 3.78 -4.24
N GLY A 74 15.05 2.46 -4.10
CA GLY A 74 16.06 1.80 -3.31
C GLY A 74 15.65 1.51 -1.88
N ILE A 75 16.18 0.42 -1.35
CA ILE A 75 15.82 -0.11 -0.04
C ILE A 75 16.12 0.88 1.10
N ASP A 76 17.24 1.60 1.03
CA ASP A 76 17.62 2.53 2.09
C ASP A 76 16.67 3.72 2.18
N ALA A 77 16.26 4.28 1.04
CA ALA A 77 15.29 5.38 0.99
C ALA A 77 13.91 4.94 1.52
N VAL A 78 13.46 3.75 1.15
CA VAL A 78 12.18 3.19 1.61
C VAL A 78 12.22 2.90 3.12
N LEU A 79 13.31 2.32 3.62
CA LEU A 79 13.47 2.06 5.05
C LEU A 79 13.54 3.35 5.87
N GLU A 80 14.26 4.35 5.40
CA GLU A 80 14.33 5.65 6.06
C GLU A 80 12.93 6.28 6.20
N ARG A 81 12.15 6.24 5.13
CA ARG A 81 10.76 6.73 5.16
C ARG A 81 9.90 5.95 6.14
N HIS A 82 10.02 4.63 6.18
CA HIS A 82 9.25 3.81 7.10
C HIS A 82 9.68 4.01 8.56
N ALA A 83 10.95 4.28 8.81
CA ALA A 83 11.43 4.64 10.14
C ALA A 83 10.80 5.95 10.63
N GLN A 84 10.67 6.95 9.75
CA GLN A 84 9.97 8.20 10.06
C GLN A 84 8.47 7.95 10.32
N LEU A 85 7.82 7.14 9.49
CA LEU A 85 6.40 6.80 9.64
C LEU A 85 6.13 6.00 10.91
N ALA A 86 7.06 5.19 11.38
CA ALA A 86 6.90 4.41 12.59
C ALA A 86 6.60 5.28 13.81
N ALA A 87 7.23 6.45 13.91
CA ALA A 87 6.95 7.42 14.97
C ALA A 87 5.52 7.98 14.87
N GLU A 88 5.03 8.20 13.65
CA GLU A 88 3.65 8.64 13.41
C GLU A 88 2.65 7.55 13.79
N PHE A 89 2.91 6.30 13.42
CA PHE A 89 2.05 5.17 13.75
C PHE A 89 2.01 4.89 15.26
N ALA A 90 3.09 5.15 15.99
CA ALA A 90 3.11 5.02 17.44
C ALA A 90 2.17 6.04 18.12
N ARG A 91 2.02 7.23 17.55
CA ARG A 91 1.11 8.28 18.06
C ARG A 91 -0.32 8.08 17.59
N ALA A 92 -0.52 7.61 16.37
CA ALA A 92 -1.83 7.40 15.76
C ALA A 92 -1.82 6.05 15.04
N PRO A 93 -2.14 4.94 15.73
CA PRO A 93 -2.07 3.61 15.14
C PRO A 93 -3.00 3.43 13.96
N SER A 94 -2.52 2.70 12.96
CA SER A 94 -3.34 2.28 11.83
C SER A 94 -4.38 1.24 12.26
N LYS A 95 -5.58 1.36 11.71
CA LYS A 95 -6.61 0.34 11.87
C LYS A 95 -6.68 -0.51 10.60
N LEU A 96 -6.37 -1.78 10.72
CA LEU A 96 -6.52 -2.72 9.61
C LEU A 96 -8.01 -2.98 9.35
N VAL A 97 -8.45 -2.78 8.10
CA VAL A 97 -9.82 -3.07 7.68
C VAL A 97 -9.90 -4.48 7.10
N ARG A 98 -9.03 -4.81 6.14
CA ARG A 98 -9.00 -6.14 5.52
C ARG A 98 -7.73 -6.32 4.68
N TYR A 99 -7.37 -7.58 4.46
CA TYR A 99 -6.46 -7.97 3.39
C TYR A 99 -7.27 -8.23 2.12
N ALA A 100 -6.69 -7.95 0.96
CA ALA A 100 -7.32 -8.19 -0.33
C ALA A 100 -6.26 -8.21 -1.45
N PHE A 101 -6.71 -8.57 -2.66
CA PHE A 101 -5.91 -8.48 -3.87
C PHE A 101 -6.45 -7.36 -4.74
N PHE A 102 -5.56 -6.53 -5.24
CA PHE A 102 -5.90 -5.37 -6.07
C PHE A 102 -5.16 -5.51 -7.40
N ASP A 103 -5.89 -5.73 -8.49
CA ASP A 103 -5.33 -6.04 -9.81
C ASP A 103 -4.31 -7.21 -9.75
N GLY A 104 -4.60 -8.22 -8.94
CA GLY A 104 -3.73 -9.38 -8.76
C GLY A 104 -2.59 -9.20 -7.75
N LEU A 105 -2.42 -8.00 -7.17
CA LEU A 105 -1.40 -7.73 -6.17
C LEU A 105 -1.95 -7.92 -4.75
N PRO A 106 -1.23 -8.64 -3.88
CA PRO A 106 -1.63 -8.73 -2.49
C PRO A 106 -1.48 -7.37 -1.80
N GLY A 107 -2.36 -7.10 -0.87
CA GLY A 107 -2.33 -5.85 -0.14
C GLY A 107 -3.34 -5.79 0.99
N PHE A 108 -3.58 -4.59 1.48
CA PHE A 108 -4.49 -4.36 2.59
C PHE A 108 -5.09 -2.96 2.53
N VAL A 109 -6.22 -2.82 3.20
CA VAL A 109 -6.89 -1.53 3.40
C VAL A 109 -6.79 -1.19 4.88
N THR A 110 -6.42 0.05 5.16
CA THR A 110 -6.31 0.59 6.51
C THR A 110 -7.06 1.90 6.64
N ILE A 111 -7.36 2.27 7.89
CA ILE A 111 -7.78 3.61 8.26
C ILE A 111 -6.63 4.23 9.06
N GLU A 112 -6.10 5.31 8.53
CA GLU A 112 -5.00 6.06 9.12
C GLU A 112 -5.52 7.26 9.94
N ALA A 113 -4.63 7.96 10.61
CA ALA A 113 -4.95 9.14 11.41
C ALA A 113 -5.85 10.13 10.65
N GLY A 114 -6.89 10.65 11.32
CA GLY A 114 -7.88 11.53 10.71
C GLY A 114 -8.89 10.83 9.81
N GLU A 115 -9.09 9.54 10.00
CA GLU A 115 -10.03 8.69 9.25
C GLU A 115 -9.70 8.59 7.75
N ILE A 116 -8.42 8.67 7.41
CA ILE A 116 -7.97 8.55 6.03
C ILE A 116 -7.95 7.07 5.63
N VAL A 117 -8.76 6.71 4.64
CA VAL A 117 -8.73 5.36 4.06
C VAL A 117 -7.50 5.25 3.16
N GLN A 118 -6.74 4.19 3.34
CA GLN A 118 -5.54 3.91 2.56
C GLN A 118 -5.56 2.47 2.05
N LEU A 119 -5.25 2.32 0.77
CA LEU A 119 -5.01 1.03 0.15
C LEU A 119 -3.51 0.91 -0.09
N THR A 120 -2.93 -0.21 0.33
CA THR A 120 -1.53 -0.55 0.06
C THR A 120 -1.50 -1.84 -0.74
N ALA A 121 -0.85 -1.82 -1.90
CA ALA A 121 -0.66 -2.98 -2.75
C ALA A 121 0.84 -3.25 -2.94
N LEU A 122 1.22 -4.52 -2.97
CA LEU A 122 2.60 -4.95 -3.03
C LEU A 122 2.87 -5.75 -4.30
N GLU A 123 3.84 -5.32 -5.08
CA GLU A 123 4.37 -6.11 -6.17
C GLU A 123 5.48 -7.00 -5.62
N ILE A 124 5.37 -8.30 -5.85
CA ILE A 124 6.31 -9.28 -5.31
C ILE A 124 7.04 -9.94 -6.47
N ASP A 125 8.37 -9.98 -6.35
CA ASP A 125 9.25 -10.70 -7.27
C ASP A 125 9.99 -11.77 -6.48
N GLY A 126 9.69 -13.04 -6.77
CA GLY A 126 10.17 -14.15 -6.01
C GLY A 126 9.56 -14.16 -4.59
N ASP A 127 10.37 -13.89 -3.59
CA ASP A 127 9.96 -13.80 -2.18
C ASP A 127 10.13 -12.38 -1.61
N LYS A 128 10.48 -11.41 -2.45
CA LYS A 128 10.77 -10.02 -2.04
C LYS A 128 9.76 -9.05 -2.63
N ILE A 129 9.47 -8.00 -1.89
CA ILE A 129 8.64 -6.88 -2.35
C ILE A 129 9.48 -5.98 -3.25
N SER A 130 9.10 -5.89 -4.53
CA SER A 130 9.79 -5.07 -5.52
C SER A 130 9.19 -3.67 -5.67
N ALA A 131 7.92 -3.50 -5.33
CA ALA A 131 7.27 -2.19 -5.34
C ALA A 131 6.15 -2.12 -4.32
N ILE A 132 5.96 -0.93 -3.77
CA ILE A 132 4.90 -0.60 -2.82
C ILE A 132 4.06 0.51 -3.45
N TYR A 133 2.75 0.29 -3.56
CA TYR A 133 1.80 1.27 -4.08
C TYR A 133 0.84 1.68 -2.97
N VAL A 134 0.83 2.96 -2.63
CA VAL A 134 -0.03 3.52 -1.59
C VAL A 134 -1.05 4.45 -2.24
N MET A 135 -2.33 4.10 -2.12
CA MET A 135 -3.43 4.86 -2.65
C MET A 135 -4.22 5.50 -1.51
N ARG A 136 -4.20 6.82 -1.46
CA ARG A 136 -4.94 7.64 -0.49
C ARG A 136 -5.92 8.60 -1.15
N ASN A 137 -5.99 8.61 -2.47
CA ASN A 137 -6.87 9.48 -3.24
C ASN A 137 -8.33 9.09 -3.02
N PRO A 138 -9.16 9.93 -2.35
CA PRO A 138 -10.54 9.56 -2.01
C PRO A 138 -11.41 9.27 -3.23
N ASP A 139 -11.16 9.95 -4.34
CA ASP A 139 -11.95 9.77 -5.56
C ASP A 139 -11.72 8.39 -6.18
N LYS A 140 -10.47 7.93 -6.21
CA LYS A 140 -10.14 6.58 -6.69
C LYS A 140 -10.60 5.49 -5.73
N LEU A 141 -10.49 5.72 -4.44
CA LEU A 141 -10.92 4.75 -3.43
C LEU A 141 -12.44 4.54 -3.46
N ARG A 142 -13.23 5.58 -3.76
CA ARG A 142 -14.68 5.46 -3.95
C ARG A 142 -15.03 4.54 -5.12
N HIS A 143 -14.29 4.60 -6.22
CA HIS A 143 -14.48 3.71 -7.36
C HIS A 143 -14.24 2.23 -7.01
N LEU A 144 -13.39 1.99 -6.02
CA LEU A 144 -13.11 0.63 -5.51
C LEU A 144 -14.09 0.20 -4.41
N GLY A 145 -15.14 0.99 -4.14
CA GLY A 145 -16.08 0.71 -3.05
C GLY A 145 -15.51 0.96 -1.66
N LEU A 146 -14.40 1.68 -1.56
CA LEU A 146 -13.68 1.98 -0.32
C LEU A 146 -13.94 3.44 0.08
N GLY A 147 -15.20 3.83 0.22
CA GLY A 147 -15.57 5.17 0.69
C GLY A 147 -15.28 5.38 2.17
N SER A 148 -15.34 6.66 2.61
CA SER A 148 -15.15 7.02 4.02
C SER A 148 -16.03 6.18 4.96
N PRO A 149 -15.52 5.80 6.14
CA PRO A 149 -16.24 4.95 7.10
C PRO A 149 -17.60 5.46 7.53
N GLY A 150 -17.83 6.78 7.37
CA GLY A 150 -19.09 7.42 7.80
C GLY A 150 -20.31 7.15 6.92
N ASN A 151 -20.15 6.50 5.77
CA ASN A 151 -21.26 6.36 4.81
C ASN A 151 -21.83 4.93 4.73
N ARG A 152 -21.46 4.04 5.66
CA ARG A 152 -22.06 2.69 5.74
C ARG A 152 -23.37 2.62 6.52
N ALA A 153 -23.76 3.69 7.21
CA ALA A 153 -24.98 3.70 8.01
C ALA A 153 -26.28 3.84 7.19
N GLY A 154 -26.19 4.12 5.88
CA GLY A 154 -27.35 4.41 5.03
C GLY A 154 -27.87 3.28 4.15
N ARG A 155 -27.26 2.09 4.18
CA ARG A 155 -27.66 0.98 3.31
C ARG A 155 -28.16 -0.27 4.05
N ARG A 156 -28.80 -0.08 5.18
CA ARG A 156 -29.60 -1.15 5.79
C ARG A 156 -31.07 -0.70 5.88
N GLN A 157 -31.68 -0.57 4.74
CA GLN A 157 -33.14 -0.62 4.60
C GLN A 157 -33.51 -0.82 3.14
N ALA A 158 -33.63 -2.03 2.77
CA ALA A 158 -34.51 -2.48 1.72
C ALA A 158 -34.85 -3.93 2.00
#